data_a2a0d244f5b9d09088387dca49d7daa9
#
_entry.id   a2a0d244f5b9d09088387dca49d7daa9
#
_cell.length_a   1.000
_cell.length_b   1.000
_cell.length_c   1.000
_cell.angle_alpha   90.00
_cell.angle_beta   90.00
_cell.angle_gamma   90.00
#
_symmetry.space_group_name_H-M   'P 1'
#
loop_
_entity.id
_entity.type
_entity.pdbx_description
1 polymer ?
#
loop_
_entity_poly.entity_id
_entity_poly.type
_entity_poly.pdbx_seq_one_letter_code
_entity_poly.pdbx_strand_id
1 'polypeptide(L)'
;MLFRSMSFSFFALFGQTNKFKTVDVAEFAKAVADTSYVVLDVRTEAEYSEGHIPGTHFNIDVLQDSYTETALKMLPKEKPVALYCRSGNRSKNAARILAEKGYEVLELGTGFRGWVAADRPIEK
;
A
#
# COMPACT_ATOMS: atom_id res chain seq x y z
N MET A 1 -19.60 3.60 23.24
CA MET A 1 -19.65 4.29 23.13
C MET A 1 -19.57 4.46 22.71
N LEU A 2 -19.09 4.10 22.63
CA LEU A 2 -18.86 4.76 22.30
C LEU A 2 -18.58 4.74 21.81
N PHE A 3 -18.18 4.52 21.76
CA PHE A 3 -17.82 5.13 21.31
C PHE A 3 -17.36 4.76 20.82
N ARG A 4 -16.89 4.31 20.67
CA ARG A 4 -16.55 4.65 20.30
C ARG A 4 -16.46 4.70 19.60
N SER A 5 -16.21 4.49 19.57
CA SER A 5 -16.17 5.10 19.06
C SER A 5 -16.01 5.30 18.73
N MET A 6 -15.72 5.48 18.56
CA MET A 6 -15.70 6.28 18.28
C MET A 6 -15.34 6.55 17.98
N SER A 7 -15.00 6.48 18.00
CA SER A 7 -14.82 7.26 17.76
C SER A 7 -14.58 7.44 17.41
N PHE A 8 -14.10 7.45 17.24
CA PHE A 8 -14.07 8.27 16.98
C PHE A 8 -14.10 8.61 16.48
N SER A 9 -13.96 8.53 16.21
CA SER A 9 -14.14 9.34 15.75
C SER A 9 -14.06 9.74 15.37
N PHE A 10 -13.81 9.94 15.23
CA PHE A 10 -13.90 10.81 14.90
C PHE A 10 -13.62 11.13 14.44
N PHE A 11 -13.37 11.14 14.24
CA PHE A 11 -13.29 11.88 13.75
C PHE A 11 -13.33 12.13 13.13
N ALA A 12 -13.31 12.08 13.07
CA ALA A 12 -13.49 12.54 12.36
C ALA A 12 -13.68 12.76 11.81
N LEU A 13 -13.70 12.97 11.79
CA LEU A 13 -13.92 13.31 11.23
C LEU A 13 -13.77 13.43 10.59
N PHE A 14 -13.62 13.44 10.59
CA PHE A 14 -13.28 13.57 9.98
C PHE A 14 -12.73 13.33 9.12
N GLY A 15 -12.50 13.24 8.81
CA GLY A 15 -12.18 13.10 8.13
C GLY A 15 -11.39 12.90 7.40
N GLN A 16 -11.01 13.22 7.46
CA GLN A 16 -10.30 12.91 6.74
C GLN A 16 -9.63 11.87 6.18
N THR A 17 -9.66 11.34 6.02
CA THR A 17 -9.54 9.94 5.69
C THR A 17 -9.19 9.63 4.25
N ASN A 18 -9.11 10.54 3.35
CA ASN A 18 -8.67 10.34 1.97
C ASN A 18 -7.17 10.39 1.84
N LYS A 19 -6.48 10.27 2.97
CA LYS A 19 -5.04 10.44 3.00
C LYS A 19 -4.34 9.12 3.22
N PHE A 20 -3.11 9.07 2.75
CA PHE A 20 -2.24 7.94 2.98
C PHE A 20 -0.93 8.48 3.56
N LYS A 21 -0.11 7.58 4.10
CA LYS A 21 1.17 7.96 4.70
C LYS A 21 2.31 7.46 3.80
N THR A 22 3.24 8.35 3.46
CA THR A 22 4.45 8.00 2.73
C THR A 22 5.57 7.74 3.74
N VAL A 23 6.26 6.61 3.59
CA VAL A 23 7.31 6.21 4.53
C VAL A 23 8.59 5.85 3.77
N ASP A 24 9.69 5.76 4.51
CA ASP A 24 10.98 5.36 3.96
C ASP A 24 11.11 3.83 3.97
N VAL A 25 12.24 3.34 3.47
CA VAL A 25 12.51 1.90 3.35
C VAL A 25 12.47 1.22 4.71
N ALA A 26 13.08 1.82 5.73
CA ALA A 26 13.17 1.19 7.06
C ALA A 26 11.77 0.99 7.65
N GLU A 27 10.93 2.00 7.55
CA GLU A 27 9.56 1.90 8.08
C GLU A 27 8.71 0.96 7.24
N PHE A 28 8.87 0.98 5.91
CA PHE A 28 8.15 0.07 5.04
C PHE A 28 8.52 -1.38 5.34
N ALA A 29 9.80 -1.65 5.63
CA ALA A 29 10.26 -2.99 5.98
C ALA A 29 9.56 -3.52 7.23
N LYS A 30 9.28 -2.66 8.19
CA LYS A 30 8.52 -3.06 9.38
C LYS A 30 7.11 -3.48 9.03
N ALA A 31 6.46 -2.75 8.12
CA ALA A 31 5.13 -3.10 7.67
C ALA A 31 5.12 -4.43 6.91
N VAL A 32 6.13 -4.67 6.08
CA VAL A 32 6.25 -5.93 5.33
C VAL A 32 6.36 -7.12 6.30
N ALA A 33 7.07 -6.93 7.42
CA ALA A 33 7.24 -7.98 8.43
C ALA A 33 6.03 -8.16 9.33
N ASP A 34 5.11 -7.22 9.31
CA ASP A 34 3.93 -7.22 10.19
C ASP A 34 2.77 -7.94 9.50
N THR A 35 2.38 -9.08 10.05
CA THR A 35 1.35 -9.94 9.42
C THR A 35 -0.03 -9.28 9.38
N SER A 36 -0.25 -8.16 10.08
CA SER A 36 -1.51 -7.45 9.99
C SER A 36 -1.64 -6.63 8.71
N TYR A 37 -0.53 -6.41 8.00
CA TYR A 37 -0.53 -5.65 6.75
C TYR A 37 -0.70 -6.55 5.54
N VAL A 38 -1.36 -6.02 4.52
CA VAL A 38 -1.35 -6.62 3.17
C VAL A 38 -0.31 -5.83 2.37
N VAL A 39 0.63 -6.52 1.74
CA VAL A 39 1.69 -5.89 0.95
C VAL A 39 1.32 -6.01 -0.53
N LEU A 40 1.25 -4.87 -1.20
CA LEU A 40 0.74 -4.76 -2.56
C LEU A 40 1.76 -4.09 -3.48
N ASP A 41 2.11 -4.79 -4.57
CA ASP A 41 2.93 -4.23 -5.65
C ASP A 41 1.98 -3.67 -6.71
N VAL A 42 2.05 -2.37 -6.98
CA VAL A 42 1.15 -1.75 -7.96
C VAL A 42 1.82 -1.52 -9.31
N ARG A 43 2.97 -2.17 -9.53
CA ARG A 43 3.67 -2.13 -10.81
C ARG A 43 3.05 -3.12 -11.79
N THR A 44 3.58 -3.14 -13.01
CA THR A 44 3.15 -4.12 -14.01
C THR A 44 3.56 -5.54 -13.61
N GLU A 45 2.89 -6.52 -14.19
CA GLU A 45 3.22 -7.93 -13.96
C GLU A 45 4.65 -8.24 -14.39
N ALA A 46 5.10 -7.66 -15.49
CA ALA A 46 6.47 -7.86 -15.96
C ALA A 46 7.49 -7.38 -14.96
N GLU A 47 7.26 -6.19 -14.37
CA GLU A 47 8.16 -5.66 -13.35
C GLU A 47 8.18 -6.57 -12.13
N TYR A 48 7.02 -7.02 -11.69
CA TYR A 48 6.90 -7.92 -10.54
C TYR A 48 7.70 -9.20 -10.77
N SER A 49 7.58 -9.77 -11.96
CA SER A 49 8.25 -11.04 -12.30
C SER A 49 9.77 -10.91 -12.32
N GLU A 50 10.27 -9.72 -12.65
CA GLU A 50 11.72 -9.48 -12.68
C GLU A 50 12.32 -9.31 -11.30
N GLY A 51 11.50 -9.00 -10.30
CA GLY A 51 11.94 -8.87 -8.93
C GLY A 51 10.94 -8.07 -8.13
N HIS A 52 10.68 -8.50 -6.91
CA HIS A 52 9.72 -7.82 -6.04
C HIS A 52 10.16 -7.98 -4.58
N ILE A 53 9.52 -7.23 -3.70
CA ILE A 53 9.80 -7.30 -2.26
C ILE A 53 9.27 -8.62 -1.71
N PRO A 54 10.11 -9.40 -1.02
CA PRO A 54 9.62 -10.65 -0.38
C PRO A 54 8.49 -10.31 0.58
N GLY A 55 7.45 -11.14 0.58
CA GLY A 55 6.28 -10.90 1.40
C GLY A 55 5.19 -10.12 0.69
N THR A 56 5.37 -9.78 -0.59
CA THR A 56 4.31 -9.16 -1.39
C THR A 56 3.18 -10.17 -1.57
N HIS A 57 1.98 -9.77 -1.19
CA HIS A 57 0.81 -10.66 -1.25
C HIS A 57 0.10 -10.58 -2.59
N PHE A 58 0.07 -9.39 -3.22
CA PHE A 58 -0.67 -9.18 -4.46
C PHE A 58 0.11 -8.25 -5.39
N ASN A 59 -0.07 -8.46 -6.69
CA ASN A 59 0.42 -7.55 -7.72
C ASN A 59 -0.79 -7.10 -8.54
N ILE A 60 -1.17 -5.83 -8.38
CA ILE A 60 -2.31 -5.25 -9.09
C ILE A 60 -1.82 -3.97 -9.76
N ASP A 61 -1.74 -4.00 -11.08
CA ASP A 61 -1.17 -2.90 -11.88
C ASP A 61 -2.08 -1.67 -11.86
N VAL A 62 -1.61 -0.57 -11.29
CA VAL A 62 -2.40 0.65 -11.18
C VAL A 62 -2.64 1.32 -12.52
N LEU A 63 -1.87 0.97 -13.55
CA LEU A 63 -2.07 1.52 -14.89
C LEU A 63 -3.26 0.89 -15.62
N GLN A 64 -3.79 -0.22 -15.12
CA GLN A 64 -4.95 -0.87 -15.71
C GLN A 64 -6.22 -0.15 -15.28
N ASP A 65 -7.17 0.00 -16.22
CA ASP A 65 -8.47 0.59 -15.90
C ASP A 65 -9.20 -0.18 -14.79
N SER A 66 -8.93 -1.48 -14.70
CA SER A 66 -9.58 -2.36 -13.72
C SER A 66 -8.94 -2.30 -12.33
N TYR A 67 -7.93 -1.45 -12.13
CA TYR A 67 -7.19 -1.44 -10.86
C TYR A 67 -8.11 -1.34 -9.64
N THR A 68 -8.97 -0.33 -9.62
CA THR A 68 -9.83 -0.09 -8.47
C THR A 68 -10.75 -1.26 -8.20
N GLU A 69 -11.39 -1.76 -9.25
CA GLU A 69 -12.33 -2.87 -9.12
C GLU A 69 -11.64 -4.13 -8.63
N THR A 70 -10.48 -4.44 -9.20
CA THR A 70 -9.71 -5.62 -8.80
C THR A 70 -9.26 -5.50 -7.34
N ALA A 71 -8.75 -4.33 -6.97
CA ALA A 71 -8.28 -4.11 -5.60
C ALA A 71 -9.42 -4.27 -4.59
N LEU A 72 -10.60 -3.74 -4.91
CA LEU A 72 -11.75 -3.85 -4.01
C LEU A 72 -12.20 -5.29 -3.83
N LYS A 73 -12.00 -6.14 -4.84
CA LYS A 73 -12.34 -7.56 -4.73
C LYS A 73 -11.30 -8.35 -3.92
N MET A 74 -10.03 -8.00 -4.05
CA MET A 74 -8.94 -8.81 -3.51
C MET A 74 -8.46 -8.38 -2.14
N LEU A 75 -8.53 -7.08 -1.82
CA LEU A 75 -7.95 -6.56 -0.58
C LEU A 75 -8.99 -6.49 0.53
N PRO A 76 -8.74 -7.15 1.67
CA PRO A 76 -9.66 -7.04 2.81
C PRO A 76 -9.63 -5.62 3.36
N LYS A 77 -10.82 -5.06 3.59
CA LYS A 77 -10.97 -3.68 4.05
C LYS A 77 -10.43 -3.45 5.45
N GLU A 78 -10.45 -4.49 6.26
CA GLU A 78 -10.07 -4.39 7.67
C GLU A 78 -8.56 -4.42 7.90
N LYS A 79 -7.78 -4.70 6.85
CA LYS A 79 -6.33 -4.73 6.99
C LYS A 79 -5.69 -3.52 6.34
N PRO A 80 -4.68 -2.91 6.99
CA PRO A 80 -3.94 -1.83 6.34
C PRO A 80 -3.14 -2.37 5.16
N VAL A 81 -2.94 -1.53 4.16
CA VAL A 81 -2.25 -1.89 2.92
C VAL A 81 -0.93 -1.13 2.87
N ALA A 82 0.17 -1.86 2.67
CA ALA A 82 1.48 -1.28 2.42
C ALA A 82 1.78 -1.51 0.95
N LEU A 83 1.89 -0.43 0.16
CA LEU A 83 2.03 -0.59 -1.28
C LEU A 83 3.25 0.16 -1.83
N TYR A 84 3.72 -0.29 -2.98
CA TYR A 84 4.89 0.31 -3.61
C TYR A 84 4.81 0.18 -5.14
N CYS A 85 5.49 1.12 -5.80
CA CYS A 85 5.74 1.01 -7.24
C CYS A 85 7.25 1.02 -7.46
N ARG A 86 7.72 1.48 -8.61
CA ARG A 86 9.14 1.48 -8.92
C ARG A 86 9.90 2.62 -8.25
N SER A 87 9.36 3.85 -8.33
CA SER A 87 10.08 5.05 -7.88
C SER A 87 9.22 6.00 -7.03
N GLY A 88 7.99 5.62 -6.75
CA GLY A 88 7.11 6.43 -5.90
C GLY A 88 6.07 7.25 -6.64
N ASN A 89 6.06 7.24 -7.97
CA ASN A 89 5.10 8.04 -8.73
C ASN A 89 3.73 7.37 -8.83
N ARG A 90 3.70 6.14 -9.37
CA ARG A 90 2.44 5.39 -9.53
C ARG A 90 1.82 5.06 -8.18
N SER A 91 2.66 4.82 -7.17
CA SER A 91 2.19 4.40 -5.85
C SER A 91 1.38 5.50 -5.16
N LYS A 92 1.70 6.77 -5.41
CA LYS A 92 0.92 7.85 -4.78
C LYS A 92 -0.50 7.89 -5.31
N ASN A 93 -0.68 7.68 -6.61
CA ASN A 93 -2.02 7.60 -7.18
C ASN A 93 -2.76 6.35 -6.68
N ALA A 94 -2.06 5.21 -6.66
CA ALA A 94 -2.64 3.96 -6.16
C ALA A 94 -3.10 4.10 -4.72
N ALA A 95 -2.27 4.73 -3.89
CA ALA A 95 -2.56 4.92 -2.47
C ALA A 95 -3.75 5.86 -2.27
N ARG A 96 -3.81 6.94 -3.05
CA ARG A 96 -4.91 7.89 -2.96
C ARG A 96 -6.24 7.22 -3.29
N ILE A 97 -6.25 6.40 -4.34
CA ILE A 97 -7.47 5.69 -4.73
C ILE A 97 -7.95 4.79 -3.61
N LEU A 98 -7.05 4.00 -3.01
CA LEU A 98 -7.44 3.07 -1.94
C LEU A 98 -7.86 3.81 -0.67
N ALA A 99 -7.16 4.90 -0.34
CA ALA A 99 -7.54 5.70 0.82
C ALA A 99 -8.94 6.28 0.66
N GLU A 100 -9.28 6.72 -0.55
CA GLU A 100 -10.63 7.24 -0.84
C GLU A 100 -11.69 6.15 -0.70
N LYS A 101 -11.30 4.90 -0.87
CA LYS A 101 -12.20 3.76 -0.72
C LYS A 101 -12.25 3.21 0.70
N GLY A 102 -11.57 3.87 1.64
CA GLY A 102 -11.67 3.53 3.05
C GLY A 102 -10.55 2.64 3.59
N TYR A 103 -9.53 2.36 2.79
CA TYR A 103 -8.36 1.61 3.28
C TYR A 103 -7.40 2.51 4.02
N GLU A 104 -6.74 1.95 5.01
CA GLU A 104 -5.59 2.58 5.65
C GLU A 104 -4.36 2.21 4.83
N VAL A 105 -3.58 3.19 4.35
CA VAL A 105 -2.54 2.93 3.36
C VAL A 105 -1.21 3.55 3.76
N LEU A 106 -0.17 2.73 3.65
CA LEU A 106 1.24 3.16 3.72
C LEU A 106 1.83 3.02 2.33
N GLU A 107 2.59 4.02 1.91
CA GLU A 107 3.19 4.03 0.57
C GLU A 107 4.70 4.21 0.70
N LEU A 108 5.48 3.36 0.01
CA LEU A 108 6.94 3.47 0.00
C LEU A 108 7.37 4.58 -0.94
N GLY A 109 7.84 5.70 -0.38
CA GLY A 109 8.10 6.91 -1.14
C GLY A 109 9.17 6.77 -2.21
N THR A 110 10.20 5.94 -1.97
CA THR A 110 11.29 5.74 -2.93
C THR A 110 11.07 4.50 -3.81
N GLY A 111 10.02 3.74 -3.54
CA GLY A 111 9.65 2.59 -4.35
C GLY A 111 10.63 1.44 -4.28
N PHE A 112 10.45 0.51 -5.20
CA PHE A 112 11.30 -0.68 -5.30
C PHE A 112 12.76 -0.29 -5.53
N ARG A 113 13.03 0.80 -6.26
CA ARG A 113 14.39 1.28 -6.48
C ARG A 113 15.07 1.63 -5.16
N GLY A 114 14.37 2.33 -4.27
CA GLY A 114 14.91 2.66 -2.96
C GLY A 114 15.15 1.43 -2.10
N TRP A 115 14.25 0.46 -2.21
CA TRP A 115 14.39 -0.82 -1.50
C TRP A 115 15.68 -1.52 -1.90
N VAL A 116 15.92 -1.62 -3.23
CA VAL A 116 17.13 -2.25 -3.77
C VAL A 116 18.38 -1.45 -3.37
N ALA A 117 18.30 -0.12 -3.47
CA ALA A 117 19.44 0.74 -3.13
C ALA A 117 19.82 0.63 -1.64
N ALA A 118 18.88 0.25 -0.79
CA ALA A 118 19.13 0.04 0.63
C ALA A 118 19.61 -1.39 0.93
N ASP A 119 19.96 -2.15 -0.10
CA ASP A 119 20.45 -3.53 0.01
C ASP A 119 19.47 -4.47 0.69
N ARG A 120 18.18 -4.19 0.58
CA ARG A 120 17.16 -5.08 1.10
C ARG A 120 16.96 -6.26 0.15
N PRO A 121 16.54 -7.41 0.66
CA PRO A 121 16.38 -8.61 -0.18
C PRO A 121 15.25 -8.47 -1.19
N ILE A 122 15.44 -9.13 -2.33
CA ILE A 122 14.40 -9.21 -3.36
C ILE A 122 14.14 -10.66 -3.72
N GLU A 123 13.00 -10.90 -4.35
CA GLU A 123 12.53 -12.23 -4.72
C GLU A 123 12.07 -12.19 -6.17
N LYS A 124 12.17 -13.30 -6.87
CA LYS A 124 11.68 -13.39 -8.25
C LYS A 124 10.60 -14.44 -8.39
#